data_e806b8757a090e0935f9620fd7e668a2
#
_entry.id   e806b8757a090e0935f9620fd7e668a2
#
_cell.length_a   1.000
_cell.length_b   1.000
_cell.length_c   1.000
_cell.angle_alpha   90.00
_cell.angle_beta   90.00
_cell.angle_gamma   90.00
#
_symmetry.space_group_name_H-M   'P 1'
#
loop_
_entity.id
_entity.type
_entity.pdbx_description
1 polymer ?
#
loop_
_entity_poly.entity_id
_entity_poly.type
_entity_poly.pdbx_seq_one_letter_code
_entity_poly.pdbx_strand_id
1 'polypeptide(L)'
;MNYRFVQRCSSEESWFNALLSARGITTDEARDRFLRPSLKDLHDPFLLDGMKQTVALLREAITKNRTILVYGDYDADGVCATSILLDLLHEEGASLAYRIPSRHEEGYGLNEQAIREIADKCSLLITVDCGISNAAEVALAKSLGLTVIVTDHHQPPEILPPADVVMDPLLGSYPFPFLCGAGVALKICQAMQGIEGLKKRLDLAAIATVADVVPLLDENRIIVREGLKSLETTSRPGLQSLLRVSGTEPPLNADHLAFRLGPRLNAAGRLGDAKLGVHLLLTPDPAKAEHIAGLLESTNRERQDLERSMTSEALRRLKESGILSALTSPHVLVVSGEGWNPGLVGLTAGRLCERYHLPAIALSIRGEEAVGSCRSIPGVNIYRMLSACEDLLIRFGGHEQAAGLTVRTEDIPALRERLEQVISASADPECFIPSFDYDLAVPFRTWTPETLALLDQLEPTGCGNPPPLFRLENASVQSLRRVGRDGSHLKLSILDPSGTLIEGIAFGFGEVADASPSALDLLYRPTVNSFRGRTAVEAQVTAIRVEN
;
A
#
# COMPACT_ATOMS: atom_id res chain seq x y z
N MET A 1 18.27 14.37 -15.24
CA MET A 1 17.34 13.28 -15.60
C MET A 1 16.31 13.82 -16.58
N ASN A 2 16.09 13.14 -17.71
CA ASN A 2 15.02 13.51 -18.64
C ASN A 2 13.71 12.94 -18.09
N TYR A 3 12.83 13.81 -17.60
CA TYR A 3 11.47 13.45 -17.21
C TYR A 3 10.50 13.91 -18.29
N ARG A 4 9.42 13.14 -18.48
CA ARG A 4 8.25 13.62 -19.22
C ARG A 4 7.22 14.15 -18.23
N PHE A 5 6.66 15.31 -18.51
CA PHE A 5 5.51 15.84 -17.79
C PHE A 5 4.26 15.64 -18.66
N VAL A 6 3.31 14.84 -18.18
CA VAL A 6 2.11 14.47 -18.92
C VAL A 6 0.88 15.08 -18.25
N GLN A 7 0.14 15.90 -18.96
CA GLN A 7 -1.07 16.54 -18.46
C GLN A 7 -2.26 15.58 -18.50
N ARG A 8 -2.99 15.48 -17.38
CA ARG A 8 -4.18 14.63 -17.25
C ARG A 8 -5.49 15.33 -17.57
N CYS A 9 -5.60 16.62 -17.22
CA CYS A 9 -6.85 17.36 -17.32
C CYS A 9 -6.89 18.24 -18.56
N SER A 10 -8.10 18.42 -19.13
CA SER A 10 -8.33 19.45 -20.13
C SER A 10 -8.38 20.84 -19.46
N SER A 11 -7.95 21.89 -20.18
CA SER A 11 -7.89 23.27 -19.69
C SER A 11 -9.17 24.09 -20.00
N GLU A 12 -10.20 23.48 -20.58
CA GLU A 12 -11.41 24.15 -21.02
C GLU A 12 -12.40 24.47 -19.88
N GLU A 13 -12.28 23.75 -18.77
CA GLU A 13 -13.13 23.91 -17.58
C GLU A 13 -12.43 24.74 -16.48
N SER A 14 -13.19 25.14 -15.45
CA SER A 14 -12.56 25.66 -14.23
C SER A 14 -11.63 24.60 -13.64
N TRP A 15 -10.49 25.00 -13.08
CA TRP A 15 -9.46 24.11 -12.59
C TRP A 15 -10.00 23.00 -11.67
N PHE A 16 -10.96 23.31 -10.79
CA PHE A 16 -11.54 22.32 -9.86
C PHE A 16 -12.45 21.33 -10.58
N ASN A 17 -13.26 21.79 -11.55
CA ASN A 17 -14.07 20.91 -12.37
C ASN A 17 -13.22 19.99 -13.23
N ALA A 18 -12.15 20.49 -13.82
CA ALA A 18 -11.20 19.69 -14.59
C ALA A 18 -10.57 18.57 -13.72
N LEU A 19 -10.22 18.87 -12.46
CA LEU A 19 -9.73 17.85 -11.52
C LEU A 19 -10.77 16.75 -11.24
N LEU A 20 -12.05 17.10 -11.12
CA LEU A 20 -13.12 16.15 -10.91
C LEU A 20 -13.39 15.33 -12.18
N SER A 21 -13.46 15.98 -13.33
CA SER A 21 -13.66 15.31 -14.63
C SER A 21 -12.55 14.30 -14.95
N ALA A 22 -11.28 14.64 -14.66
CA ALA A 22 -10.15 13.71 -14.84
C ALA A 22 -10.20 12.48 -13.90
N ARG A 23 -10.96 12.57 -12.80
CA ARG A 23 -11.27 11.45 -11.90
C ARG A 23 -12.54 10.68 -12.28
N GLY A 24 -13.12 10.98 -13.44
CA GLY A 24 -14.37 10.38 -13.92
C GLY A 24 -15.63 10.92 -13.22
N ILE A 25 -15.51 12.02 -12.47
CA ILE A 25 -16.61 12.62 -11.70
C ILE A 25 -17.24 13.72 -12.55
N THR A 26 -18.23 13.35 -13.36
CA THR A 26 -18.83 14.20 -14.39
C THR A 26 -20.29 14.58 -14.15
N THR A 27 -20.97 13.95 -13.18
CA THR A 27 -22.37 14.29 -12.84
C THR A 27 -22.44 14.95 -11.46
N ASP A 28 -23.51 15.70 -11.21
CA ASP A 28 -23.72 16.38 -9.92
C ASP A 28 -23.89 15.38 -8.78
N GLU A 29 -24.55 14.23 -9.02
CA GLU A 29 -24.71 13.16 -8.04
C GLU A 29 -23.38 12.52 -7.68
N ALA A 30 -22.54 12.20 -8.69
CA ALA A 30 -21.21 11.65 -8.47
C ALA A 30 -20.31 12.65 -7.72
N ARG A 31 -20.44 13.95 -8.05
CA ARG A 31 -19.72 15.03 -7.37
C ARG A 31 -20.10 15.14 -5.90
N ASP A 32 -21.39 15.16 -5.58
CA ASP A 32 -21.85 15.24 -4.19
C ASP A 32 -21.39 14.02 -3.39
N ARG A 33 -21.55 12.81 -3.94
CA ARG A 33 -21.09 11.56 -3.33
C ARG A 33 -19.57 11.54 -3.11
N PHE A 34 -18.79 12.06 -4.05
CA PHE A 34 -17.34 12.08 -3.94
C PHE A 34 -16.83 13.13 -2.92
N LEU A 35 -17.38 14.35 -2.96
CA LEU A 35 -16.94 15.45 -2.10
C LEU A 35 -17.52 15.35 -0.67
N ARG A 36 -18.71 14.73 -0.51
CA ARG A 36 -19.42 14.58 0.76
C ARG A 36 -19.81 13.14 1.05
N PRO A 37 -18.86 12.18 0.95
CA PRO A 37 -19.18 10.77 1.15
C PRO A 37 -19.75 10.53 2.55
N SER A 38 -20.72 9.63 2.64
CA SER A 38 -21.43 9.28 3.88
C SER A 38 -21.53 7.77 4.03
N LEU A 39 -21.61 7.28 5.26
CA LEU A 39 -21.85 5.85 5.52
C LEU A 39 -23.18 5.34 4.94
N LYS A 40 -24.11 6.23 4.59
CA LYS A 40 -25.37 5.87 3.89
C LYS A 40 -25.15 5.50 2.43
N ASP A 41 -24.02 5.90 1.86
CA ASP A 41 -23.66 5.64 0.46
C ASP A 41 -22.91 4.30 0.30
N LEU A 42 -22.65 3.58 1.41
CA LEU A 42 -22.12 2.21 1.36
C LEU A 42 -23.15 1.29 0.72
N HIS A 43 -22.67 0.39 -0.14
CA HIS A 43 -23.50 -0.62 -0.77
C HIS A 43 -24.12 -1.59 0.24
N ASP A 44 -25.27 -2.17 -0.11
CA ASP A 44 -25.87 -3.23 0.69
C ASP A 44 -24.89 -4.43 0.80
N PRO A 45 -24.50 -4.85 2.01
CA PRO A 45 -23.57 -5.96 2.18
C PRO A 45 -24.10 -7.28 1.60
N PHE A 46 -25.41 -7.42 1.48
CA PHE A 46 -26.04 -8.61 0.90
C PHE A 46 -25.95 -8.70 -0.63
N LEU A 47 -25.37 -7.70 -1.28
CA LEU A 47 -24.97 -7.78 -2.69
C LEU A 47 -23.66 -8.56 -2.88
N LEU A 48 -22.84 -8.76 -1.84
CA LEU A 48 -21.71 -9.67 -1.89
C LEU A 48 -22.21 -11.11 -1.95
N ASP A 49 -21.78 -11.82 -2.98
CA ASP A 49 -22.12 -13.25 -3.12
C ASP A 49 -21.61 -14.03 -1.90
N GLY A 50 -22.46 -14.90 -1.37
CA GLY A 50 -22.16 -15.67 -0.16
C GLY A 50 -22.46 -14.96 1.17
N MET A 51 -22.73 -13.65 1.22
CA MET A 51 -22.94 -12.91 2.46
C MET A 51 -24.10 -13.48 3.30
N LYS A 52 -25.25 -13.78 2.67
CA LYS A 52 -26.40 -14.36 3.39
C LYS A 52 -26.07 -15.69 4.04
N GLN A 53 -25.34 -16.54 3.34
CA GLN A 53 -24.94 -17.85 3.83
C GLN A 53 -23.87 -17.73 4.92
N THR A 54 -22.90 -16.82 4.77
CA THR A 54 -21.91 -16.49 5.80
C THR A 54 -22.58 -16.09 7.12
N VAL A 55 -23.50 -15.12 7.07
CA VAL A 55 -24.24 -14.66 8.26
C VAL A 55 -25.03 -15.81 8.90
N ALA A 56 -25.67 -16.67 8.09
CA ALA A 56 -26.42 -17.81 8.58
C ALA A 56 -25.52 -18.83 9.30
N LEU A 57 -24.38 -19.19 8.71
CA LEU A 57 -23.41 -20.13 9.28
C LEU A 57 -22.78 -19.60 10.57
N LEU A 58 -22.41 -18.31 10.60
CA LEU A 58 -21.87 -17.66 11.80
C LEU A 58 -22.90 -17.67 12.95
N ARG A 59 -24.16 -17.26 12.68
CA ARG A 59 -25.23 -17.28 13.68
C ARG A 59 -25.56 -18.69 14.16
N GLU A 60 -25.54 -19.69 13.28
CA GLU A 60 -25.71 -21.09 13.66
C GLU A 60 -24.58 -21.55 14.57
N ALA A 61 -23.32 -21.25 14.26
CA ALA A 61 -22.17 -21.62 15.08
C ALA A 61 -22.26 -20.96 16.47
N ILE A 62 -22.63 -19.69 16.55
CA ILE A 62 -22.83 -18.95 17.81
C ILE A 62 -23.94 -19.61 18.63
N THR A 63 -25.12 -19.82 18.03
CA THR A 63 -26.29 -20.41 18.73
C THR A 63 -26.01 -21.81 19.26
N LYS A 64 -25.22 -22.60 18.52
CA LYS A 64 -24.80 -23.95 18.91
C LYS A 64 -23.56 -24.00 19.78
N ASN A 65 -23.03 -22.86 20.19
CA ASN A 65 -21.77 -22.68 20.94
C ASN A 65 -20.60 -23.48 20.33
N ARG A 66 -20.51 -23.47 18.99
CA ARG A 66 -19.41 -24.08 18.25
C ARG A 66 -18.24 -23.08 18.12
N THR A 67 -17.02 -23.59 18.31
CA THR A 67 -15.83 -22.73 18.16
C THR A 67 -15.65 -22.28 16.70
N ILE A 68 -15.56 -20.99 16.49
CA ILE A 68 -15.22 -20.35 15.23
C ILE A 68 -13.74 -20.00 15.27
N LEU A 69 -12.98 -20.44 14.27
CA LEU A 69 -11.58 -20.07 14.10
C LEU A 69 -11.45 -19.08 12.95
N VAL A 70 -10.92 -17.89 13.26
CA VAL A 70 -10.55 -16.87 12.27
C VAL A 70 -9.11 -17.10 11.86
N TYR A 71 -8.88 -17.36 10.57
CA TYR A 71 -7.54 -17.54 10.00
C TYR A 71 -7.22 -16.34 9.10
N GLY A 72 -6.26 -15.50 9.51
CA GLY A 72 -5.89 -14.28 8.79
C GLY A 72 -4.51 -14.35 8.15
N ASP A 73 -4.14 -13.29 7.43
CA ASP A 73 -2.77 -13.09 6.95
C ASP A 73 -1.93 -12.26 7.95
N TYR A 74 -0.62 -12.22 7.72
CA TYR A 74 0.39 -11.64 8.62
C TYR A 74 0.66 -10.15 8.38
N ASP A 75 0.08 -9.53 7.37
CA ASP A 75 0.26 -8.11 7.10
C ASP A 75 -0.79 -7.22 7.80
N ALA A 76 -0.74 -5.91 7.56
CA ALA A 76 -1.63 -4.97 8.23
C ALA A 76 -3.10 -5.18 7.87
N ASP A 77 -3.41 -5.62 6.63
CA ASP A 77 -4.78 -5.92 6.22
C ASP A 77 -5.29 -7.17 6.92
N GLY A 78 -4.57 -8.31 6.83
CA GLY A 78 -4.93 -9.55 7.49
C GLY A 78 -5.04 -9.42 9.01
N VAL A 79 -4.13 -8.67 9.65
CA VAL A 79 -4.17 -8.37 11.09
C VAL A 79 -5.41 -7.54 11.46
N CYS A 80 -5.73 -6.50 10.68
CA CYS A 80 -6.93 -5.68 10.91
C CYS A 80 -8.22 -6.46 10.62
N ALA A 81 -8.27 -7.22 9.51
CA ALA A 81 -9.40 -8.08 9.15
C ALA A 81 -9.71 -9.11 10.24
N THR A 82 -8.65 -9.79 10.72
CA THR A 82 -8.75 -10.74 11.87
C THR A 82 -9.30 -10.04 13.10
N SER A 83 -8.76 -8.83 13.43
CA SER A 83 -9.19 -8.09 14.61
C SER A 83 -10.64 -7.61 14.50
N ILE A 84 -11.09 -7.19 13.31
CA ILE A 84 -12.47 -6.77 13.03
C ILE A 84 -13.44 -7.95 13.27
N LEU A 85 -13.14 -9.14 12.73
CA LEU A 85 -14.02 -10.30 12.91
C LEU A 85 -14.00 -10.83 14.34
N LEU A 86 -12.83 -10.88 15.00
CA LEU A 86 -12.74 -11.29 16.40
C LEU A 86 -13.55 -10.35 17.32
N ASP A 87 -13.45 -9.04 17.10
CA ASP A 87 -14.19 -8.04 17.88
C ASP A 87 -15.72 -8.16 17.65
N LEU A 88 -16.16 -8.35 16.38
CA LEU A 88 -17.55 -8.60 16.03
C LEU A 88 -18.08 -9.85 16.71
N LEU A 89 -17.40 -10.97 16.50
CA LEU A 89 -17.88 -12.28 16.96
C LEU A 89 -17.82 -12.43 18.48
N HIS A 90 -16.87 -11.71 19.13
CA HIS A 90 -16.83 -11.60 20.59
C HIS A 90 -18.06 -10.88 21.14
N GLU A 91 -18.45 -9.74 20.53
CA GLU A 91 -19.68 -9.03 20.89
C GLU A 91 -20.93 -9.89 20.69
N GLU A 92 -20.95 -10.77 19.68
CA GLU A 92 -22.05 -11.71 19.42
C GLU A 92 -22.02 -12.96 20.36
N GLY A 93 -21.03 -13.06 21.25
CA GLY A 93 -20.93 -14.14 22.24
C GLY A 93 -20.38 -15.45 21.67
N ALA A 94 -19.64 -15.42 20.58
CA ALA A 94 -19.05 -16.62 19.97
C ALA A 94 -17.91 -17.22 20.81
N SER A 95 -17.77 -18.56 20.76
CA SER A 95 -16.54 -19.24 21.16
C SER A 95 -15.49 -19.08 20.06
N LEU A 96 -14.34 -18.46 20.36
CA LEU A 96 -13.39 -17.99 19.38
C LEU A 96 -11.99 -18.56 19.53
N ALA A 97 -11.37 -18.85 18.41
CA ALA A 97 -9.94 -19.03 18.25
C ALA A 97 -9.47 -18.23 17.04
N TYR A 98 -8.17 -17.96 16.92
CA TYR A 98 -7.62 -17.38 15.71
C TYR A 98 -6.23 -17.93 15.43
N ARG A 99 -5.81 -17.82 14.17
CA ARG A 99 -4.46 -18.15 13.70
C ARG A 99 -4.02 -17.11 12.68
N ILE A 100 -2.74 -16.72 12.80
CA ILE A 100 -2.02 -15.98 11.78
C ILE A 100 -0.77 -16.80 11.45
N PRO A 101 -0.51 -17.13 10.18
CA PRO A 101 0.65 -17.91 9.79
C PRO A 101 1.95 -17.13 9.97
N SER A 102 3.05 -17.85 10.16
CA SER A 102 4.38 -17.27 10.11
C SER A 102 4.84 -17.12 8.66
N ARG A 103 5.13 -15.90 8.24
CA ARG A 103 5.63 -15.61 6.88
C ARG A 103 6.86 -16.43 6.50
N HIS A 104 7.74 -16.69 7.48
CA HIS A 104 9.03 -17.35 7.25
C HIS A 104 8.97 -18.86 7.26
N GLU A 105 8.06 -19.42 8.05
CA GLU A 105 7.95 -20.86 8.27
C GLU A 105 6.80 -21.48 7.46
N GLU A 106 5.67 -20.77 7.39
CA GLU A 106 4.43 -21.27 6.80
C GLU A 106 4.12 -20.65 5.41
N GLY A 107 4.63 -19.45 5.13
CA GLY A 107 4.35 -18.72 3.90
C GLY A 107 3.01 -17.96 3.94
N TYR A 108 2.42 -17.71 2.78
CA TYR A 108 1.14 -17.02 2.62
C TYR A 108 -0.01 -18.02 2.52
N GLY A 109 -1.12 -17.69 3.16
CA GLY A 109 -2.37 -18.43 3.08
C GLY A 109 -2.41 -19.68 3.98
N LEU A 110 -3.34 -20.56 3.66
CA LEU A 110 -3.51 -21.82 4.38
C LEU A 110 -2.38 -22.81 4.06
N ASN A 111 -2.04 -23.67 5.04
CA ASN A 111 -1.13 -24.79 4.81
C ASN A 111 -1.67 -26.07 5.47
N GLU A 112 -1.27 -27.22 4.95
CA GLU A 112 -1.77 -28.53 5.36
C GLU A 112 -1.55 -28.78 6.87
N GLN A 113 -0.36 -28.47 7.39
CA GLN A 113 -0.03 -28.69 8.79
C GLN A 113 -0.94 -27.87 9.70
N ALA A 114 -1.12 -26.56 9.37
CA ALA A 114 -1.99 -25.67 10.11
C ALA A 114 -3.44 -26.17 10.13
N ILE A 115 -3.96 -26.65 8.99
CA ILE A 115 -5.32 -27.22 8.90
C ILE A 115 -5.48 -28.44 9.81
N ARG A 116 -4.50 -29.37 9.81
CA ARG A 116 -4.53 -30.53 10.70
C ARG A 116 -4.48 -30.16 12.19
N GLU A 117 -3.69 -29.14 12.54
CA GLU A 117 -3.58 -28.65 13.94
C GLU A 117 -4.84 -27.98 14.47
N ILE A 118 -5.67 -27.38 13.60
CA ILE A 118 -6.89 -26.67 14.00
C ILE A 118 -8.17 -27.54 13.90
N ALA A 119 -8.13 -28.63 13.13
CA ALA A 119 -9.32 -29.44 12.82
C ALA A 119 -10.06 -29.95 14.06
N ASP A 120 -9.33 -30.32 15.12
CA ASP A 120 -9.93 -30.77 16.37
C ASP A 120 -10.29 -29.63 17.35
N LYS A 121 -9.96 -28.38 17.00
CA LYS A 121 -10.11 -27.21 17.89
C LYS A 121 -11.28 -26.32 17.53
N CYS A 122 -11.82 -26.43 16.32
CA CYS A 122 -12.94 -25.63 15.85
C CYS A 122 -13.91 -26.44 14.99
N SER A 123 -15.11 -25.92 14.82
CA SER A 123 -16.12 -26.51 13.93
C SER A 123 -16.35 -25.69 12.68
N LEU A 124 -15.99 -24.41 12.74
CA LEU A 124 -16.08 -23.48 11.63
C LEU A 124 -14.75 -22.75 11.47
N LEU A 125 -14.21 -22.81 10.27
CA LEU A 125 -13.06 -22.05 9.83
C LEU A 125 -13.54 -20.91 8.94
N ILE A 126 -13.19 -19.67 9.28
CA ILE A 126 -13.37 -18.51 8.40
C ILE A 126 -12.01 -17.90 8.11
N THR A 127 -11.65 -17.81 6.83
CA THR A 127 -10.43 -17.10 6.43
C THR A 127 -10.73 -15.64 6.20
N VAL A 128 -9.74 -14.78 6.40
CA VAL A 128 -9.80 -13.36 6.07
C VAL A 128 -8.50 -12.96 5.38
N ASP A 129 -8.61 -12.24 4.27
CA ASP A 129 -7.48 -11.77 3.49
C ASP A 129 -6.58 -12.90 2.96
N CYS A 130 -7.13 -14.07 2.81
CA CYS A 130 -6.46 -15.25 2.26
C CYS A 130 -7.47 -16.37 1.98
N GLY A 131 -7.02 -17.39 1.24
CA GLY A 131 -7.77 -18.63 1.08
C GLY A 131 -8.33 -18.87 -0.31
N ILE A 132 -8.51 -17.82 -1.13
CA ILE A 132 -9.10 -17.95 -2.47
C ILE A 132 -8.27 -18.88 -3.40
N SER A 133 -6.97 -18.93 -3.20
CA SER A 133 -6.03 -19.78 -3.98
C SER A 133 -5.71 -21.12 -3.32
N ASN A 134 -6.27 -21.41 -2.14
CA ASN A 134 -5.93 -22.58 -1.30
C ASN A 134 -6.90 -23.75 -1.48
N ALA A 135 -7.18 -24.18 -2.71
CA ALA A 135 -8.18 -25.21 -2.99
C ALA A 135 -7.87 -26.55 -2.31
N ALA A 136 -6.60 -26.97 -2.25
CA ALA A 136 -6.20 -28.25 -1.64
C ALA A 136 -6.37 -28.22 -0.11
N GLU A 137 -5.96 -27.13 0.54
CA GLU A 137 -6.07 -26.96 2.00
C GLU A 137 -7.53 -26.83 2.43
N VAL A 138 -8.36 -26.14 1.65
CA VAL A 138 -9.81 -26.04 1.89
C VAL A 138 -10.46 -27.42 1.72
N ALA A 139 -10.10 -28.20 0.70
CA ALA A 139 -10.58 -29.57 0.53
C ALA A 139 -10.18 -30.47 1.71
N LEU A 140 -8.95 -30.33 2.21
CA LEU A 140 -8.49 -31.01 3.41
C LEU A 140 -9.32 -30.63 4.63
N ALA A 141 -9.53 -29.32 4.88
CA ALA A 141 -10.35 -28.84 5.99
C ALA A 141 -11.76 -29.42 5.95
N LYS A 142 -12.39 -29.45 4.76
CA LYS A 142 -13.70 -30.09 4.53
C LYS A 142 -13.67 -31.59 4.84
N SER A 143 -12.64 -32.31 4.39
CA SER A 143 -12.49 -33.74 4.64
C SER A 143 -12.34 -34.08 6.12
N LEU A 144 -11.82 -33.16 6.91
CA LEU A 144 -11.71 -33.23 8.37
C LEU A 144 -12.97 -32.78 9.11
N GLY A 145 -14.07 -32.49 8.40
CA GLY A 145 -15.38 -32.18 8.98
C GLY A 145 -15.60 -30.71 9.34
N LEU A 146 -14.71 -29.81 8.95
CA LEU A 146 -14.90 -28.37 9.18
C LEU A 146 -15.93 -27.77 8.22
N THR A 147 -16.74 -26.84 8.73
CA THR A 147 -17.44 -25.87 7.89
C THR A 147 -16.43 -24.78 7.52
N VAL A 148 -16.28 -24.47 6.23
CA VAL A 148 -15.27 -23.52 5.73
C VAL A 148 -15.91 -22.34 5.01
N ILE A 149 -15.61 -21.14 5.47
CA ILE A 149 -15.95 -19.88 4.82
C ILE A 149 -14.64 -19.24 4.37
N VAL A 150 -14.47 -18.99 3.09
CA VAL A 150 -13.35 -18.23 2.54
C VAL A 150 -13.81 -16.81 2.31
N THR A 151 -13.14 -15.82 2.93
CA THR A 151 -13.30 -14.41 2.62
C THR A 151 -11.96 -13.84 2.19
N ASP A 152 -11.94 -13.29 0.99
CA ASP A 152 -10.71 -12.81 0.34
C ASP A 152 -11.02 -11.62 -0.57
N HIS A 153 -10.00 -11.00 -1.15
CA HIS A 153 -10.10 -9.94 -2.13
C HIS A 153 -9.03 -10.06 -3.24
N HIS A 154 -8.21 -11.09 -3.17
CA HIS A 154 -7.19 -11.37 -4.17
C HIS A 154 -7.79 -11.96 -5.43
N GLN A 155 -7.03 -11.89 -6.55
CA GLN A 155 -7.50 -12.39 -7.84
C GLN A 155 -7.93 -13.86 -7.75
N PRO A 156 -9.21 -14.19 -8.04
CA PRO A 156 -9.69 -15.55 -8.00
C PRO A 156 -9.02 -16.43 -9.06
N PRO A 157 -8.67 -17.69 -8.73
CA PRO A 157 -8.20 -18.66 -9.71
C PRO A 157 -9.36 -19.17 -10.58
N GLU A 158 -9.04 -19.88 -11.67
CA GLU A 158 -10.06 -20.51 -12.54
C GLU A 158 -10.94 -21.50 -11.77
N ILE A 159 -10.36 -22.21 -10.81
CA ILE A 159 -11.08 -23.20 -9.96
C ILE A 159 -11.07 -22.67 -8.54
N LEU A 160 -12.25 -22.30 -8.05
CA LEU A 160 -12.43 -21.81 -6.69
C LEU A 160 -12.24 -22.94 -5.65
N PRO A 161 -11.79 -22.59 -4.43
CA PRO A 161 -11.68 -23.56 -3.35
C PRO A 161 -13.06 -24.15 -3.00
N PRO A 162 -13.14 -25.48 -2.65
CA PRO A 162 -14.40 -26.17 -2.37
C PRO A 162 -14.94 -25.87 -0.96
N ALA A 163 -15.00 -24.59 -0.57
CA ALA A 163 -15.54 -24.12 0.69
C ALA A 163 -17.08 -24.20 0.72
N ASP A 164 -17.69 -24.10 1.90
CA ASP A 164 -19.14 -23.93 2.02
C ASP A 164 -19.60 -22.59 1.46
N VAL A 165 -18.76 -21.56 1.66
CA VAL A 165 -18.93 -20.24 1.09
C VAL A 165 -17.58 -19.72 0.62
N VAL A 166 -17.57 -19.11 -0.56
CA VAL A 166 -16.47 -18.27 -1.04
C VAL A 166 -17.04 -16.87 -1.25
N MET A 167 -16.45 -15.88 -0.58
CA MET A 167 -16.87 -14.49 -0.65
C MET A 167 -15.68 -13.63 -1.02
N ASP A 168 -15.76 -13.01 -2.19
CA ASP A 168 -14.75 -12.12 -2.74
C ASP A 168 -15.44 -11.06 -3.58
N PRO A 169 -15.12 -9.75 -3.41
CA PRO A 169 -15.73 -8.67 -4.19
C PRO A 169 -15.51 -8.76 -5.70
N LEU A 170 -14.49 -9.50 -6.15
CA LEU A 170 -14.21 -9.77 -7.56
C LEU A 170 -15.13 -10.83 -8.17
N LEU A 171 -15.86 -11.57 -7.33
CA LEU A 171 -16.85 -12.56 -7.77
C LEU A 171 -18.23 -11.93 -7.88
N GLY A 172 -19.03 -12.43 -8.83
CA GLY A 172 -20.42 -12.01 -8.99
C GLY A 172 -20.60 -10.57 -9.50
N SER A 173 -21.53 -9.85 -8.91
CA SER A 173 -21.96 -8.52 -9.38
C SER A 173 -21.89 -7.42 -8.31
N TYR A 174 -21.00 -7.58 -7.33
CA TYR A 174 -20.81 -6.55 -6.31
C TYR A 174 -20.38 -5.22 -6.98
N PRO A 175 -20.99 -4.08 -6.64
CA PRO A 175 -20.76 -2.84 -7.37
C PRO A 175 -19.35 -2.28 -7.27
N PHE A 176 -18.60 -2.64 -6.19
CA PHE A 176 -17.26 -2.14 -5.94
C PHE A 176 -16.27 -3.29 -5.63
N PRO A 177 -15.49 -3.76 -6.62
CA PRO A 177 -14.65 -4.95 -6.49
C PRO A 177 -13.31 -4.71 -5.75
N PHE A 178 -13.03 -3.50 -5.26
CA PHE A 178 -11.70 -3.13 -4.74
C PHE A 178 -11.66 -2.99 -3.21
N LEU A 179 -12.53 -3.68 -2.47
CA LEU A 179 -12.38 -3.77 -1.02
C LEU A 179 -11.12 -4.58 -0.69
N CYS A 180 -10.38 -4.19 0.36
CA CYS A 180 -9.35 -5.04 0.96
C CYS A 180 -9.96 -6.10 1.90
N GLY A 181 -9.17 -7.03 2.42
CA GLY A 181 -9.66 -8.10 3.32
C GLY A 181 -10.38 -7.56 4.55
N ALA A 182 -9.87 -6.50 5.19
CA ALA A 182 -10.55 -5.81 6.28
C ALA A 182 -11.84 -5.10 5.83
N GLY A 183 -11.90 -4.62 4.60
CA GLY A 183 -13.11 -4.09 4.00
C GLY A 183 -14.20 -5.16 3.88
N VAL A 184 -13.85 -6.37 3.42
CA VAL A 184 -14.76 -7.52 3.37
C VAL A 184 -15.22 -7.91 4.78
N ALA A 185 -14.31 -7.98 5.76
CA ALA A 185 -14.66 -8.23 7.16
C ALA A 185 -15.61 -7.13 7.72
N LEU A 186 -15.40 -5.87 7.35
CA LEU A 186 -16.27 -4.76 7.73
C LEU A 186 -17.69 -4.90 7.13
N LYS A 187 -17.81 -5.45 5.90
CA LYS A 187 -19.12 -5.75 5.28
C LYS A 187 -19.87 -6.86 6.03
N ILE A 188 -19.16 -7.83 6.60
CA ILE A 188 -19.77 -8.83 7.50
C ILE A 188 -20.33 -8.14 8.77
N CYS A 189 -19.58 -7.18 9.34
CA CYS A 189 -20.07 -6.39 10.48
C CYS A 189 -21.35 -5.61 10.09
N GLN A 190 -21.37 -5.00 8.90
CA GLN A 190 -22.56 -4.30 8.40
C GLN A 190 -23.76 -5.25 8.23
N ALA A 191 -23.54 -6.47 7.72
CA ALA A 191 -24.59 -7.47 7.52
C ALA A 191 -25.17 -8.01 8.84
N MET A 192 -24.33 -8.17 9.87
CA MET A 192 -24.72 -8.74 11.16
C MET A 192 -25.31 -7.71 12.12
N GLN A 193 -24.75 -6.50 12.19
CA GLN A 193 -25.07 -5.48 13.18
C GLN A 193 -25.51 -4.13 12.57
N GLY A 194 -25.62 -4.05 11.24
CA GLY A 194 -25.94 -2.79 10.54
C GLY A 194 -24.81 -1.76 10.62
N ILE A 195 -25.16 -0.50 10.29
CA ILE A 195 -24.21 0.61 10.25
C ILE A 195 -23.56 0.88 11.63
N GLU A 196 -24.25 0.67 12.72
CA GLU A 196 -23.70 0.92 14.05
C GLU A 196 -22.60 -0.10 14.42
N GLY A 197 -22.73 -1.36 14.00
CA GLY A 197 -21.68 -2.36 14.17
C GLY A 197 -20.43 -2.06 13.31
N LEU A 198 -20.66 -1.58 12.08
CA LEU A 198 -19.61 -1.14 11.17
C LEU A 198 -18.83 0.05 11.75
N LYS A 199 -19.51 1.07 12.29
CA LYS A 199 -18.88 2.28 12.86
C LYS A 199 -17.83 1.97 13.93
N LYS A 200 -18.07 0.96 14.75
CA LYS A 200 -17.16 0.57 15.83
C LYS A 200 -15.77 0.09 15.34
N ARG A 201 -15.64 -0.23 14.05
CA ARG A 201 -14.47 -0.88 13.46
C ARG A 201 -13.87 -0.14 12.27
N LEU A 202 -14.38 1.08 12.00
CA LEU A 202 -13.90 1.93 10.91
C LEU A 202 -12.43 2.34 11.07
N ASP A 203 -11.98 2.55 12.30
CA ASP A 203 -10.60 2.88 12.61
C ASP A 203 -9.63 1.78 12.13
N LEU A 204 -9.96 0.51 12.36
CA LEU A 204 -9.18 -0.63 11.90
C LEU A 204 -9.23 -0.79 10.37
N ALA A 205 -10.44 -0.70 9.81
CA ALA A 205 -10.63 -0.86 8.37
C ALA A 205 -9.92 0.24 7.56
N ALA A 206 -9.91 1.49 8.05
CA ALA A 206 -9.19 2.57 7.38
C ALA A 206 -7.67 2.34 7.33
N ILE A 207 -7.07 1.86 8.43
CA ILE A 207 -5.64 1.51 8.45
C ILE A 207 -5.33 0.44 7.40
N ALA A 208 -6.13 -0.62 7.38
CA ALA A 208 -6.00 -1.72 6.44
C ALA A 208 -6.14 -1.26 4.98
N THR A 209 -7.24 -0.56 4.66
CA THR A 209 -7.54 -0.07 3.30
C THR A 209 -6.40 0.76 2.71
N VAL A 210 -5.78 1.60 3.54
CA VAL A 210 -4.64 2.42 3.09
C VAL A 210 -3.35 1.60 3.03
N ALA A 211 -3.13 0.69 3.98
CA ALA A 211 -1.90 -0.12 4.05
C ALA A 211 -1.81 -1.15 2.92
N ASP A 212 -2.95 -1.67 2.45
CA ASP A 212 -3.06 -2.60 1.34
C ASP A 212 -3.04 -1.93 -0.05
N VAL A 213 -3.00 -0.59 -0.08
CA VAL A 213 -2.84 0.23 -1.30
C VAL A 213 -3.99 0.02 -2.31
N VAL A 214 -5.18 -0.32 -1.86
CA VAL A 214 -6.38 -0.40 -2.70
C VAL A 214 -6.91 1.00 -3.10
N PRO A 215 -7.64 1.13 -4.23
CA PRO A 215 -8.13 2.43 -4.69
C PRO A 215 -9.02 3.16 -3.67
N LEU A 216 -8.67 4.41 -3.33
CA LEU A 216 -9.46 5.26 -2.42
C LEU A 216 -10.64 5.93 -3.15
N LEU A 217 -11.47 5.10 -3.74
CA LEU A 217 -12.68 5.44 -4.46
C LEU A 217 -13.89 4.78 -3.79
N ASP A 218 -15.09 5.19 -4.15
CA ASP A 218 -16.37 4.62 -3.71
C ASP A 218 -16.37 4.26 -2.20
N GLU A 219 -16.59 2.98 -1.83
CA GLU A 219 -16.64 2.53 -0.43
C GLU A 219 -15.32 2.71 0.31
N ASN A 220 -14.17 2.44 -0.34
CA ASN A 220 -12.87 2.63 0.30
C ASN A 220 -12.64 4.09 0.71
N ARG A 221 -13.09 5.04 -0.12
CA ARG A 221 -13.03 6.47 0.21
C ARG A 221 -13.89 6.79 1.43
N ILE A 222 -15.11 6.22 1.50
CA ILE A 222 -16.02 6.39 2.65
C ILE A 222 -15.38 5.81 3.92
N ILE A 223 -14.88 4.56 3.82
CA ILE A 223 -14.24 3.84 4.94
C ILE A 223 -13.05 4.63 5.48
N VAL A 224 -12.15 5.09 4.60
CA VAL A 224 -10.95 5.81 5.04
C VAL A 224 -11.31 7.18 5.61
N ARG A 225 -12.20 7.94 4.97
CA ARG A 225 -12.62 9.26 5.47
C ARG A 225 -13.29 9.20 6.85
N GLU A 226 -14.24 8.29 7.02
CA GLU A 226 -14.95 8.14 8.30
C GLU A 226 -14.07 7.42 9.34
N GLY A 227 -13.21 6.50 8.89
CA GLY A 227 -12.25 5.82 9.75
C GLY A 227 -11.16 6.74 10.30
N LEU A 228 -10.67 7.72 9.52
CA LEU A 228 -9.75 8.76 10.01
C LEU A 228 -10.37 9.55 11.18
N LYS A 229 -11.64 9.97 11.04
CA LYS A 229 -12.38 10.65 12.12
C LYS A 229 -12.56 9.74 13.35
N SER A 230 -12.87 8.45 13.12
CA SER A 230 -13.00 7.46 14.19
C SER A 230 -11.66 7.25 14.91
N LEU A 231 -10.55 7.22 14.17
CA LEU A 231 -9.21 7.04 14.70
C LEU A 231 -8.75 8.23 15.56
N GLU A 232 -9.10 9.47 15.18
CA GLU A 232 -8.79 10.67 15.97
C GLU A 232 -9.41 10.65 17.38
N THR A 233 -10.55 9.97 17.52
CA THR A 233 -11.32 9.86 18.76
C THR A 233 -11.38 8.45 19.33
N THR A 234 -10.52 7.56 18.84
CA THR A 234 -10.56 6.14 19.22
C THR A 234 -10.38 5.93 20.72
N SER A 235 -11.21 5.05 21.28
CA SER A 235 -11.08 4.61 22.67
C SER A 235 -10.25 3.33 22.82
N ARG A 236 -9.77 2.75 21.71
CA ARG A 236 -8.93 1.54 21.72
C ARG A 236 -7.53 1.87 22.26
N PRO A 237 -7.13 1.29 23.42
CA PRO A 237 -5.81 1.58 24.00
C PRO A 237 -4.66 1.26 23.04
N GLY A 238 -4.82 0.20 22.21
CA GLY A 238 -3.83 -0.20 21.22
C GLY A 238 -3.59 0.86 20.16
N LEU A 239 -4.65 1.44 19.60
CA LEU A 239 -4.54 2.50 18.59
C LEU A 239 -4.01 3.80 19.18
N GLN A 240 -4.43 4.16 20.39
CA GLN A 240 -3.89 5.32 21.10
C GLN A 240 -2.37 5.19 21.33
N SER A 241 -1.92 4.01 21.73
CA SER A 241 -0.50 3.73 21.94
C SER A 241 0.27 3.72 20.61
N LEU A 242 -0.33 3.17 19.54
CA LEU A 242 0.28 3.16 18.21
C LEU A 242 0.46 4.58 17.64
N LEU A 243 -0.56 5.45 17.78
CA LEU A 243 -0.48 6.87 17.41
C LEU A 243 0.64 7.57 18.17
N ARG A 244 0.73 7.34 19.48
CA ARG A 244 1.76 7.95 20.35
C ARG A 244 3.18 7.54 19.94
N VAL A 245 3.46 6.24 19.81
CA VAL A 245 4.81 5.76 19.46
C VAL A 245 5.22 6.13 18.04
N SER A 246 4.25 6.32 17.14
CA SER A 246 4.49 6.77 15.76
C SER A 246 4.69 8.29 15.65
N GLY A 247 4.47 9.06 16.72
CA GLY A 247 4.50 10.52 16.70
C GLY A 247 3.44 11.11 15.77
N THR A 248 2.26 10.47 15.70
CA THR A 248 1.16 10.89 14.82
C THR A 248 0.12 11.65 15.62
N GLU A 249 -0.15 12.89 15.24
CA GLU A 249 -1.10 13.79 15.90
C GLU A 249 -2.17 14.26 14.90
N PRO A 250 -3.40 14.53 15.37
CA PRO A 250 -4.45 15.14 14.56
C PRO A 250 -4.06 16.54 14.01
N PRO A 251 -4.61 16.93 12.84
CA PRO A 251 -5.55 16.17 12.01
C PRO A 251 -4.87 15.00 11.27
N LEU A 252 -5.55 13.85 11.25
CA LEU A 252 -5.05 12.66 10.57
C LEU A 252 -5.40 12.67 9.08
N ASN A 253 -4.53 12.06 8.26
CA ASN A 253 -4.72 11.86 6.83
C ASN A 253 -4.25 10.47 6.40
N ALA A 254 -4.48 10.11 5.13
CA ALA A 254 -4.10 8.80 4.60
C ALA A 254 -2.58 8.54 4.66
N ASP A 255 -1.73 9.56 4.49
CA ASP A 255 -0.27 9.41 4.60
C ASP A 255 0.17 8.95 6.00
N HIS A 256 -0.52 9.39 7.05
CA HIS A 256 -0.26 8.90 8.40
C HIS A 256 -0.54 7.39 8.52
N LEU A 257 -1.58 6.90 7.87
CA LEU A 257 -1.89 5.46 7.84
C LEU A 257 -0.85 4.70 7.00
N ALA A 258 -0.55 5.19 5.80
CA ALA A 258 0.37 4.55 4.86
C ALA A 258 1.82 4.48 5.37
N PHE A 259 2.33 5.57 5.97
CA PHE A 259 3.75 5.72 6.26
C PHE A 259 4.11 5.66 7.75
N ARG A 260 3.12 5.74 8.65
CA ARG A 260 3.37 5.67 10.09
C ARG A 260 2.70 4.47 10.76
N LEU A 261 1.40 4.24 10.59
CA LEU A 261 0.72 3.16 11.32
C LEU A 261 0.88 1.80 10.62
N GLY A 262 0.56 1.69 9.33
CA GLY A 262 0.66 0.47 8.54
C GLY A 262 2.04 -0.19 8.61
N PRO A 263 3.16 0.55 8.41
CA PRO A 263 4.50 -0.03 8.47
C PRO A 263 4.86 -0.68 9.82
N ARG A 264 4.29 -0.22 10.94
CA ARG A 264 4.52 -0.80 12.27
C ARG A 264 3.80 -2.13 12.42
N LEU A 265 2.57 -2.23 11.95
CA LEU A 265 1.84 -3.50 11.90
C LEU A 265 2.54 -4.49 10.97
N ASN A 266 2.91 -4.05 9.77
CA ASN A 266 3.62 -4.86 8.78
C ASN A 266 5.01 -5.35 9.24
N ALA A 267 5.69 -4.62 10.12
CA ALA A 267 7.01 -4.99 10.61
C ALA A 267 6.99 -6.28 11.43
N ALA A 268 5.92 -6.51 12.21
CA ALA A 268 5.74 -7.74 12.98
C ALA A 268 5.67 -8.97 12.08
N GLY A 269 4.93 -8.91 10.96
CA GLY A 269 4.87 -10.00 9.98
C GLY A 269 6.16 -10.22 9.19
N ARG A 270 7.09 -9.23 9.16
CA ARG A 270 8.37 -9.32 8.43
C ARG A 270 9.54 -9.80 9.27
N LEU A 271 9.60 -9.44 10.55
CA LEU A 271 10.75 -9.70 11.43
C LEU A 271 10.37 -10.39 12.75
N GLY A 272 9.07 -10.53 13.06
CA GLY A 272 8.60 -11.02 14.34
C GLY A 272 7.33 -11.86 14.22
N ASP A 273 6.43 -11.69 15.19
CA ASP A 273 5.14 -12.38 15.27
C ASP A 273 3.98 -11.41 14.97
N ALA A 274 3.31 -11.62 13.85
CA ALA A 274 2.16 -10.82 13.43
C ALA A 274 0.99 -10.84 14.43
N LYS A 275 0.89 -11.85 15.30
CA LYS A 275 -0.10 -11.91 16.39
C LYS A 275 0.00 -10.71 17.35
N LEU A 276 1.18 -10.10 17.47
CA LEU A 276 1.34 -8.86 18.25
C LEU A 276 0.44 -7.74 17.74
N GLY A 277 0.21 -7.66 16.43
CA GLY A 277 -0.73 -6.71 15.84
C GLY A 277 -2.15 -6.94 16.33
N VAL A 278 -2.66 -8.18 16.27
CA VAL A 278 -3.99 -8.53 16.78
C VAL A 278 -4.11 -8.26 18.27
N HIS A 279 -3.10 -8.66 19.06
CA HIS A 279 -3.07 -8.39 20.49
C HIS A 279 -3.10 -6.89 20.81
N LEU A 280 -2.37 -6.07 20.06
CA LEU A 280 -2.40 -4.61 20.20
C LEU A 280 -3.80 -4.05 19.94
N LEU A 281 -4.40 -4.45 18.81
CA LEU A 281 -5.66 -3.87 18.35
C LEU A 281 -6.86 -4.26 19.24
N LEU A 282 -6.79 -5.41 19.93
CA LEU A 282 -7.90 -5.94 20.74
C LEU A 282 -7.70 -5.81 22.24
N THR A 283 -6.51 -5.50 22.76
CA THR A 283 -6.31 -5.40 24.21
C THR A 283 -7.10 -4.26 24.83
N PRO A 284 -7.88 -4.49 25.89
CA PRO A 284 -8.51 -3.43 26.67
C PRO A 284 -7.56 -2.80 27.71
N ASP A 285 -6.38 -3.39 27.94
CA ASP A 285 -5.41 -2.99 28.95
C ASP A 285 -4.42 -1.95 28.39
N PRO A 286 -4.44 -0.69 28.86
CA PRO A 286 -3.54 0.35 28.37
C PRO A 286 -2.05 0.05 28.59
N ALA A 287 -1.69 -0.65 29.67
CA ALA A 287 -0.30 -0.98 29.96
C ALA A 287 0.23 -2.05 28.98
N LYS A 288 -0.59 -3.08 28.67
CA LYS A 288 -0.28 -4.05 27.63
C LYS A 288 -0.19 -3.38 26.27
N ALA A 289 -1.12 -2.49 25.96
CA ALA A 289 -1.13 -1.74 24.70
C ALA A 289 0.17 -0.95 24.51
N GLU A 290 0.61 -0.22 25.53
CA GLU A 290 1.86 0.55 25.50
C GLU A 290 3.08 -0.35 25.31
N HIS A 291 3.14 -1.46 26.01
CA HIS A 291 4.23 -2.44 25.88
C HIS A 291 4.30 -3.00 24.45
N ILE A 292 3.17 -3.49 23.90
CA ILE A 292 3.13 -4.07 22.55
C ILE A 292 3.44 -3.02 21.48
N ALA A 293 2.89 -1.81 21.61
CA ALA A 293 3.19 -0.72 20.68
C ALA A 293 4.69 -0.37 20.70
N GLY A 294 5.35 -0.41 21.88
CA GLY A 294 6.80 -0.25 22.00
C GLY A 294 7.59 -1.35 21.28
N LEU A 295 7.14 -2.61 21.35
CA LEU A 295 7.74 -3.71 20.60
C LEU A 295 7.59 -3.51 19.09
N LEU A 296 6.40 -3.15 18.61
CA LEU A 296 6.18 -2.88 17.18
C LEU A 296 7.03 -1.71 16.67
N GLU A 297 7.18 -0.65 17.47
CA GLU A 297 8.07 0.47 17.14
C GLU A 297 9.53 0.02 17.04
N SER A 298 10.02 -0.78 17.99
CA SER A 298 11.41 -1.27 17.95
C SER A 298 11.65 -2.18 16.74
N THR A 299 10.72 -3.11 16.46
CA THR A 299 10.76 -3.99 15.27
C THR A 299 10.72 -3.19 13.96
N ASN A 300 9.89 -2.14 13.90
CA ASN A 300 9.84 -1.29 12.71
C ASN A 300 11.13 -0.49 12.51
N ARG A 301 11.78 -0.02 13.58
CA ARG A 301 13.11 0.63 13.49
C ARG A 301 14.17 -0.35 13.01
N GLU A 302 14.22 -1.55 13.58
CA GLU A 302 15.12 -2.60 13.14
C GLU A 302 14.92 -2.93 11.65
N ARG A 303 13.67 -3.08 11.21
CA ARG A 303 13.34 -3.27 9.80
C ARG A 303 13.88 -2.13 8.93
N GLN A 304 13.70 -0.87 9.35
CA GLN A 304 14.20 0.30 8.60
C GLN A 304 15.73 0.34 8.53
N ASP A 305 16.41 -0.04 9.61
CA ASP A 305 17.89 -0.09 9.66
C ASP A 305 18.42 -1.19 8.74
N LEU A 306 17.83 -2.38 8.78
CA LEU A 306 18.17 -3.49 7.89
C LEU A 306 17.91 -3.13 6.42
N GLU A 307 16.73 -2.55 6.12
CA GLU A 307 16.39 -2.10 4.76
C GLU A 307 17.40 -1.08 4.23
N ARG A 308 17.79 -0.08 5.05
CA ARG A 308 18.80 0.91 4.68
C ARG A 308 20.16 0.28 4.42
N SER A 309 20.59 -0.64 5.28
CA SER A 309 21.85 -1.36 5.13
C SER A 309 21.85 -2.18 3.84
N MET A 310 20.83 -3.01 3.61
CA MET A 310 20.68 -3.82 2.40
C MET A 310 20.64 -2.95 1.14
N THR A 311 19.88 -1.87 1.14
CA THR A 311 19.80 -0.94 -0.01
C THR A 311 21.15 -0.27 -0.27
N SER A 312 21.86 0.16 0.76
CA SER A 312 23.18 0.77 0.62
C SER A 312 24.21 -0.23 0.06
N GLU A 313 24.17 -1.47 0.51
CA GLU A 313 25.01 -2.54 -0.02
C GLU A 313 24.67 -2.84 -1.49
N ALA A 314 23.38 -2.95 -1.83
CA ALA A 314 22.94 -3.17 -3.20
C ALA A 314 23.43 -2.05 -4.14
N LEU A 315 23.32 -0.80 -3.73
CA LEU A 315 23.84 0.35 -4.49
C LEU A 315 25.36 0.32 -4.67
N ARG A 316 26.10 -0.07 -3.63
CA ARG A 316 27.56 -0.24 -3.73
C ARG A 316 27.91 -1.34 -4.75
N ARG A 317 27.26 -2.50 -4.67
CA ARG A 317 27.49 -3.63 -5.60
C ARG A 317 27.17 -3.24 -7.05
N LEU A 318 26.07 -2.51 -7.31
CA LEU A 318 25.73 -2.01 -8.64
C LEU A 318 26.78 -1.04 -9.19
N LYS A 319 27.36 -0.18 -8.35
CA LYS A 319 28.45 0.71 -8.76
C LYS A 319 29.74 -0.06 -9.06
N GLU A 320 30.13 -0.99 -8.18
CA GLU A 320 31.36 -1.79 -8.31
C GLU A 320 31.31 -2.73 -9.53
N SER A 321 30.14 -3.26 -9.88
CA SER A 321 29.96 -4.12 -11.07
C SER A 321 30.02 -3.34 -12.40
N GLY A 322 30.00 -2.01 -12.37
CA GLY A 322 29.98 -1.18 -13.58
C GLY A 322 28.64 -1.19 -14.36
N ILE A 323 27.62 -1.89 -13.88
CA ILE A 323 26.31 -1.97 -14.54
C ILE A 323 25.67 -0.57 -14.73
N LEU A 324 25.93 0.35 -13.81
CA LEU A 324 25.45 1.74 -13.85
C LEU A 324 26.45 2.70 -14.51
N SER A 325 27.44 2.21 -15.26
CA SER A 325 28.40 3.08 -15.95
C SER A 325 27.74 3.80 -17.13
N ALA A 326 28.31 4.96 -17.53
CA ALA A 326 27.84 5.73 -18.70
C ALA A 326 27.90 4.96 -20.04
N LEU A 327 28.60 3.82 -20.06
CA LEU A 327 28.77 2.97 -21.23
C LEU A 327 27.71 1.84 -21.32
N THR A 328 26.96 1.62 -20.23
CA THR A 328 25.93 0.57 -20.17
C THR A 328 24.59 1.20 -19.82
N SER A 329 23.56 0.85 -20.57
CA SER A 329 22.16 1.25 -20.29
C SER A 329 21.38 -0.03 -19.97
N PRO A 330 21.43 -0.52 -18.72
CA PRO A 330 20.74 -1.75 -18.35
C PRO A 330 19.22 -1.54 -18.42
N HIS A 331 18.49 -2.60 -18.77
CA HIS A 331 17.03 -2.64 -18.75
C HIS A 331 16.48 -3.32 -17.50
N VAL A 332 17.35 -3.96 -16.69
CA VAL A 332 16.98 -4.60 -15.43
C VAL A 332 18.14 -4.52 -14.44
N LEU A 333 17.81 -4.38 -13.16
CA LEU A 333 18.76 -4.44 -12.05
C LEU A 333 18.62 -5.77 -11.32
N VAL A 334 19.67 -6.61 -11.31
CA VAL A 334 19.69 -7.84 -10.53
C VAL A 334 20.83 -7.76 -9.52
N VAL A 335 20.48 -7.78 -8.25
CA VAL A 335 21.42 -7.71 -7.12
C VAL A 335 21.19 -8.87 -6.17
N SER A 336 22.27 -9.37 -5.58
CA SER A 336 22.20 -10.46 -4.60
C SER A 336 23.13 -10.19 -3.42
N GLY A 337 22.77 -10.70 -2.25
CA GLY A 337 23.60 -10.58 -1.05
C GLY A 337 23.45 -11.78 -0.12
N GLU A 338 24.59 -12.23 0.45
CA GLU A 338 24.60 -13.18 1.55
C GLU A 338 24.14 -12.52 2.84
N GLY A 339 23.35 -13.24 3.65
CA GLY A 339 22.84 -12.73 4.91
C GLY A 339 21.72 -11.68 4.80
N TRP A 340 21.26 -11.37 3.59
CA TRP A 340 20.10 -10.50 3.42
C TRP A 340 18.85 -11.16 3.97
N ASN A 341 17.99 -10.37 4.61
CA ASN A 341 16.70 -10.87 5.12
C ASN A 341 15.71 -11.07 3.97
N PRO A 342 15.19 -12.29 3.73
CA PRO A 342 14.23 -12.56 2.64
C PRO A 342 12.91 -11.80 2.78
N GLY A 343 12.50 -11.46 4.00
CA GLY A 343 11.31 -10.62 4.25
C GLY A 343 11.46 -9.17 3.79
N LEU A 344 12.71 -8.72 3.51
CA LEU A 344 13.04 -7.34 3.15
C LEU A 344 13.56 -7.16 1.71
N VAL A 345 13.90 -8.24 0.99
CA VAL A 345 14.40 -8.13 -0.40
C VAL A 345 13.39 -7.41 -1.32
N GLY A 346 12.08 -7.58 -1.08
CA GLY A 346 11.06 -6.87 -1.84
C GLY A 346 11.05 -5.35 -1.62
N LEU A 347 11.43 -4.88 -0.43
CA LEU A 347 11.59 -3.44 -0.16
C LEU A 347 12.85 -2.91 -0.84
N THR A 348 13.96 -3.66 -0.78
CA THR A 348 15.20 -3.31 -1.48
C THR A 348 14.97 -3.23 -3.00
N ALA A 349 14.28 -4.23 -3.60
CA ALA A 349 13.93 -4.20 -5.02
C ALA A 349 13.07 -2.97 -5.36
N GLY A 350 12.07 -2.63 -4.54
CA GLY A 350 11.24 -1.44 -4.71
C GLY A 350 12.05 -0.15 -4.70
N ARG A 351 12.98 0.01 -3.74
CA ARG A 351 13.87 1.19 -3.67
C ARG A 351 14.77 1.35 -4.88
N LEU A 352 15.28 0.24 -5.41
CA LEU A 352 16.08 0.26 -6.63
C LEU A 352 15.24 0.62 -7.84
N CYS A 353 14.05 0.03 -7.95
CA CYS A 353 13.10 0.30 -9.03
C CYS A 353 12.68 1.79 -9.05
N GLU A 354 12.29 2.34 -7.90
CA GLU A 354 11.95 3.75 -7.75
C GLU A 354 13.13 4.69 -8.11
N ARG A 355 14.33 4.35 -7.63
CA ARG A 355 15.51 5.20 -7.80
C ARG A 355 15.99 5.29 -9.25
N TYR A 356 15.95 4.18 -9.97
CA TYR A 356 16.53 4.08 -11.31
C TYR A 356 15.48 4.02 -12.42
N HIS A 357 14.21 3.89 -12.06
CA HIS A 357 13.12 3.66 -12.99
C HIS A 357 13.39 2.47 -13.91
N LEU A 358 13.82 1.36 -13.31
CA LEU A 358 14.13 0.09 -13.98
C LEU A 358 13.50 -1.06 -13.20
N PRO A 359 13.07 -2.14 -13.85
CA PRO A 359 12.77 -3.38 -13.16
C PRO A 359 13.95 -3.79 -12.28
N ALA A 360 13.66 -4.21 -11.05
CA ALA A 360 14.71 -4.57 -10.09
C ALA A 360 14.39 -5.88 -9.38
N ILE A 361 15.41 -6.72 -9.23
CA ILE A 361 15.38 -8.00 -8.54
C ILE A 361 16.42 -7.97 -7.43
N ALA A 362 16.01 -8.24 -6.20
CA ALA A 362 16.90 -8.40 -5.06
C ALA A 362 16.80 -9.83 -4.53
N LEU A 363 17.94 -10.49 -4.35
CA LEU A 363 18.08 -11.91 -4.01
C LEU A 363 18.83 -12.08 -2.69
N SER A 364 18.26 -12.85 -1.77
CA SER A 364 18.90 -13.31 -0.53
C SER A 364 19.54 -14.67 -0.79
N ILE A 365 20.87 -14.75 -0.76
CA ILE A 365 21.61 -15.99 -0.95
C ILE A 365 21.60 -16.80 0.36
N ARG A 366 21.24 -18.09 0.24
CA ARG A 366 21.20 -19.08 1.32
C ARG A 366 21.83 -20.40 0.85
N GLY A 367 23.16 -20.47 0.91
CA GLY A 367 23.90 -21.63 0.42
C GLY A 367 23.75 -21.78 -1.11
N GLU A 368 23.20 -22.90 -1.55
CA GLU A 368 23.04 -23.23 -2.98
C GLU A 368 21.86 -22.55 -3.65
N GLU A 369 20.96 -21.96 -2.87
CA GLU A 369 19.74 -21.29 -3.37
C GLU A 369 19.71 -19.81 -3.01
N ALA A 370 19.05 -19.03 -3.83
CA ALA A 370 18.74 -17.62 -3.58
C ALA A 370 17.25 -17.38 -3.75
N VAL A 371 16.65 -16.77 -2.72
CA VAL A 371 15.24 -16.36 -2.72
C VAL A 371 15.16 -14.87 -2.97
N GLY A 372 14.31 -14.46 -3.92
CA GLY A 372 14.24 -13.07 -4.33
C GLY A 372 12.85 -12.53 -4.50
N SER A 373 12.81 -11.21 -4.64
CA SER A 373 11.61 -10.46 -4.99
C SER A 373 11.93 -9.48 -6.10
N CYS A 374 10.95 -9.33 -7.01
CA CYS A 374 11.01 -8.44 -8.14
C CYS A 374 10.05 -7.27 -7.97
N ARG A 375 10.44 -6.12 -8.49
CA ARG A 375 9.55 -4.98 -8.72
C ARG A 375 9.75 -4.47 -10.13
N SER A 376 8.67 -4.04 -10.78
CA SER A 376 8.69 -3.58 -12.16
C SER A 376 8.23 -2.15 -12.32
N ILE A 377 8.45 -1.61 -13.52
CA ILE A 377 7.96 -0.32 -13.96
C ILE A 377 6.75 -0.51 -14.90
N PRO A 378 5.87 0.50 -15.05
CA PRO A 378 4.80 0.45 -16.04
C PRO A 378 5.34 0.11 -17.44
N GLY A 379 4.66 -0.80 -18.14
CA GLY A 379 5.06 -1.26 -19.47
C GLY A 379 5.99 -2.48 -19.49
N VAL A 380 6.51 -2.93 -18.32
CA VAL A 380 7.30 -4.16 -18.23
C VAL A 380 6.60 -5.17 -17.31
N ASN A 381 6.06 -6.24 -17.88
CA ASN A 381 5.43 -7.32 -17.12
C ASN A 381 6.49 -8.31 -16.61
N ILE A 382 6.90 -8.15 -15.34
CA ILE A 382 7.99 -8.94 -14.75
C ILE A 382 7.65 -10.44 -14.65
N TYR A 383 6.38 -10.80 -14.48
CA TYR A 383 5.97 -12.20 -14.45
C TYR A 383 6.25 -12.89 -15.81
N ARG A 384 5.90 -12.24 -16.93
CA ARG A 384 6.20 -12.76 -18.28
C ARG A 384 7.71 -12.85 -18.53
N MET A 385 8.48 -11.88 -17.99
CA MET A 385 9.95 -11.89 -18.13
C MET A 385 10.55 -13.09 -17.38
N LEU A 386 10.06 -13.39 -16.17
CA LEU A 386 10.47 -14.57 -15.40
C LEU A 386 10.03 -15.87 -16.09
N SER A 387 8.84 -15.92 -16.69
CA SER A 387 8.37 -17.08 -17.46
C SER A 387 9.29 -17.41 -18.63
N ALA A 388 9.89 -16.39 -19.28
CA ALA A 388 10.87 -16.59 -20.34
C ALA A 388 12.25 -17.11 -19.83
N CYS A 389 12.42 -17.17 -18.50
CA CYS A 389 13.62 -17.68 -17.82
C CYS A 389 13.30 -18.93 -16.97
N GLU A 390 12.17 -19.61 -17.20
CA GLU A 390 11.68 -20.71 -16.35
C GLU A 390 12.72 -21.82 -16.16
N ASP A 391 13.52 -22.12 -17.21
CA ASP A 391 14.57 -23.13 -17.19
C ASP A 391 15.71 -22.83 -16.18
N LEU A 392 15.88 -21.58 -15.76
CA LEU A 392 16.86 -21.15 -14.77
C LEU A 392 16.27 -21.03 -13.35
N LEU A 393 14.95 -21.16 -13.20
CA LEU A 393 14.26 -20.91 -11.94
C LEU A 393 13.81 -22.22 -11.28
N ILE A 394 13.98 -22.32 -9.97
CA ILE A 394 13.44 -23.43 -9.17
C ILE A 394 11.93 -23.24 -8.99
N ARG A 395 11.51 -22.01 -8.73
CA ARG A 395 10.10 -21.58 -8.65
C ARG A 395 9.98 -20.08 -8.85
N PHE A 396 8.84 -19.65 -9.35
CA PHE A 396 8.48 -18.24 -9.42
C PHE A 396 6.97 -18.09 -9.41
N GLY A 397 6.50 -16.85 -9.11
CA GLY A 397 5.09 -16.51 -9.11
C GLY A 397 4.89 -15.03 -8.83
N GLY A 398 3.72 -14.51 -9.15
CA GLY A 398 3.38 -13.12 -8.95
C GLY A 398 2.57 -12.53 -10.08
N HIS A 399 2.66 -11.22 -10.22
CA HIS A 399 1.88 -10.43 -11.17
C HIS A 399 2.79 -9.50 -12.00
N GLU A 400 2.19 -8.66 -12.83
CA GLU A 400 2.88 -7.77 -13.74
C GLU A 400 3.93 -6.87 -13.06
N GLN A 401 3.59 -6.27 -11.91
CA GLN A 401 4.43 -5.27 -11.23
C GLN A 401 5.28 -5.83 -10.09
N ALA A 402 4.98 -7.04 -9.62
CA ALA A 402 5.69 -7.66 -8.50
C ALA A 402 5.65 -9.18 -8.60
N ALA A 403 6.80 -9.82 -8.37
CA ALA A 403 6.92 -11.27 -8.38
C ALA A 403 7.93 -11.74 -7.33
N GLY A 404 7.83 -13.02 -6.96
CA GLY A 404 8.83 -13.74 -6.17
C GLY A 404 9.49 -14.82 -7.00
N LEU A 405 10.73 -15.17 -6.68
CA LEU A 405 11.44 -16.26 -7.33
C LEU A 405 12.39 -16.97 -6.39
N THR A 406 12.77 -18.20 -6.76
CA THR A 406 13.90 -18.95 -6.20
C THR A 406 14.76 -19.44 -7.36
N VAL A 407 16.07 -19.26 -7.24
CA VAL A 407 17.07 -19.60 -8.26
C VAL A 407 18.28 -20.24 -7.60
N ARG A 408 19.02 -21.12 -8.31
CA ARG A 408 20.32 -21.58 -7.79
C ARG A 408 21.31 -20.42 -7.76
N THR A 409 22.15 -20.37 -6.74
CA THR A 409 23.13 -19.29 -6.57
C THR A 409 24.08 -19.20 -7.78
N GLU A 410 24.45 -20.33 -8.35
CA GLU A 410 25.31 -20.42 -9.54
C GLU A 410 24.64 -19.89 -10.81
N ASP A 411 23.31 -19.93 -10.91
CA ASP A 411 22.55 -19.49 -12.07
C ASP A 411 22.21 -17.99 -12.07
N ILE A 412 22.51 -17.25 -11.00
CA ILE A 412 22.23 -15.81 -10.91
C ILE A 412 22.85 -15.01 -12.06
N PRO A 413 24.12 -15.24 -12.49
CA PRO A 413 24.68 -14.54 -13.64
C PRO A 413 23.92 -14.81 -14.94
N ALA A 414 23.58 -16.07 -15.20
CA ALA A 414 22.81 -16.47 -16.40
C ALA A 414 21.41 -15.88 -16.40
N LEU A 415 20.74 -15.86 -15.25
CA LEU A 415 19.43 -15.21 -15.10
C LEU A 415 19.50 -13.71 -15.41
N ARG A 416 20.53 -13.00 -14.93
CA ARG A 416 20.72 -11.58 -15.22
C ARG A 416 20.86 -11.33 -16.72
N GLU A 417 21.73 -12.08 -17.40
CA GLU A 417 21.95 -11.94 -18.83
C GLU A 417 20.70 -12.26 -19.66
N ARG A 418 19.97 -13.31 -19.29
CA ARG A 418 18.74 -13.70 -19.96
C ARG A 418 17.65 -12.64 -19.78
N LEU A 419 17.46 -12.13 -18.59
CA LEU A 419 16.47 -11.06 -18.31
C LEU A 419 16.82 -9.78 -19.09
N GLU A 420 18.09 -9.39 -19.15
CA GLU A 420 18.53 -8.25 -19.94
C GLU A 420 18.16 -8.41 -21.41
N GLN A 421 18.44 -9.60 -21.99
CA GLN A 421 18.10 -9.91 -23.39
C GLN A 421 16.59 -9.89 -23.63
N VAL A 422 15.81 -10.53 -22.76
CA VAL A 422 14.35 -10.63 -22.91
C VAL A 422 13.69 -9.26 -22.79
N ILE A 423 14.10 -8.46 -21.80
CA ILE A 423 13.49 -7.14 -21.56
C ILE A 423 13.89 -6.16 -22.67
N SER A 424 15.17 -6.11 -23.05
CA SER A 424 15.62 -5.23 -24.13
C SER A 424 14.99 -5.54 -25.48
N ALA A 425 14.63 -6.82 -25.74
CA ALA A 425 13.99 -7.23 -26.99
C ALA A 425 12.47 -7.00 -27.00
N SER A 426 11.80 -6.96 -25.85
CA SER A 426 10.33 -6.99 -25.78
C SER A 426 9.71 -5.72 -25.22
N ALA A 427 10.43 -4.94 -24.39
CA ALA A 427 9.90 -3.72 -23.79
C ALA A 427 10.02 -2.52 -24.74
N ASP A 428 9.01 -1.64 -24.70
CA ASP A 428 9.09 -0.36 -25.39
C ASP A 428 10.17 0.51 -24.73
N PRO A 429 11.17 1.02 -25.49
CA PRO A 429 12.19 1.92 -24.95
C PRO A 429 11.61 3.15 -24.21
N GLU A 430 10.42 3.58 -24.56
CA GLU A 430 9.76 4.71 -23.91
C GLU A 430 9.37 4.45 -22.46
N CYS A 431 9.13 3.19 -22.06
CA CYS A 431 8.78 2.85 -20.68
C CYS A 431 9.93 3.07 -19.69
N PHE A 432 11.19 3.14 -20.17
CA PHE A 432 12.36 3.43 -19.34
C PHE A 432 12.59 4.94 -19.10
N ILE A 433 11.80 5.81 -19.73
CA ILE A 433 11.84 7.24 -19.47
C ILE A 433 10.84 7.57 -18.36
N PRO A 434 11.29 8.00 -17.17
CA PRO A 434 10.36 8.37 -16.10
C PRO A 434 9.37 9.43 -16.57
N SER A 435 8.09 9.23 -16.28
CA SER A 435 7.06 10.21 -16.54
C SER A 435 6.38 10.62 -15.23
N PHE A 436 6.09 11.91 -15.11
CA PHE A 436 5.27 12.45 -14.04
C PHE A 436 3.99 13.00 -14.66
N ASP A 437 2.88 12.42 -14.24
CA ASP A 437 1.58 12.96 -14.58
C ASP A 437 1.27 14.17 -13.70
N TYR A 438 0.76 15.23 -14.29
CA TYR A 438 0.24 16.38 -13.56
C TYR A 438 -1.18 16.70 -14.02
N ASP A 439 -1.93 17.34 -13.13
CA ASP A 439 -3.33 17.64 -13.46
C ASP A 439 -3.43 18.86 -14.39
N LEU A 440 -2.95 20.01 -13.97
CA LEU A 440 -3.08 21.27 -14.71
C LEU A 440 -1.87 22.19 -14.52
N ALA A 441 -1.67 23.10 -15.46
CA ALA A 441 -0.87 24.29 -15.27
C ALA A 441 -1.82 25.47 -14.95
N VAL A 442 -1.70 26.02 -13.74
CA VAL A 442 -2.49 27.17 -13.30
C VAL A 442 -1.58 28.25 -12.71
N PRO A 443 -1.88 29.54 -12.87
CA PRO A 443 -1.11 30.62 -12.25
C PRO A 443 -1.04 30.45 -10.74
N PHE A 444 0.13 30.65 -10.12
CA PHE A 444 0.30 30.43 -8.68
C PHE A 444 -0.63 31.29 -7.80
N ARG A 445 -0.99 32.49 -8.27
CA ARG A 445 -1.97 33.37 -7.62
C ARG A 445 -3.37 32.76 -7.44
N THR A 446 -3.66 31.63 -8.11
CA THR A 446 -4.91 30.87 -7.91
C THR A 446 -5.01 30.33 -6.49
N TRP A 447 -3.87 30.10 -5.84
CA TRP A 447 -3.85 29.46 -4.52
C TRP A 447 -4.05 30.50 -3.41
N THR A 448 -5.26 30.51 -2.91
CA THR A 448 -5.69 31.24 -1.70
C THR A 448 -6.14 30.23 -0.64
N PRO A 449 -6.32 30.62 0.62
CA PRO A 449 -6.88 29.72 1.64
C PRO A 449 -8.21 29.09 1.20
N GLU A 450 -9.05 29.83 0.50
CA GLU A 450 -10.35 29.37 0.02
C GLU A 450 -10.22 28.31 -1.09
N THR A 451 -9.29 28.51 -2.03
CA THR A 451 -9.05 27.53 -3.11
C THR A 451 -8.31 26.28 -2.60
N LEU A 452 -7.46 26.41 -1.59
CA LEU A 452 -6.84 25.26 -0.93
C LEU A 452 -7.87 24.43 -0.17
N ALA A 453 -8.84 25.06 0.48
CA ALA A 453 -9.95 24.35 1.13
C ALA A 453 -10.81 23.53 0.14
N LEU A 454 -10.82 23.89 -1.16
CA LEU A 454 -11.42 23.03 -2.19
C LEU A 454 -10.56 21.80 -2.47
N LEU A 455 -9.22 21.93 -2.48
CA LEU A 455 -8.32 20.78 -2.64
C LEU A 455 -8.45 19.80 -1.47
N ASP A 456 -8.65 20.29 -0.25
CA ASP A 456 -8.86 19.45 0.93
C ASP A 456 -10.12 18.57 0.81
N GLN A 457 -11.11 18.97 0.01
CA GLN A 457 -12.29 18.15 -0.25
C GLN A 457 -11.98 16.88 -1.09
N LEU A 458 -10.85 16.84 -1.78
CA LEU A 458 -10.39 15.67 -2.52
C LEU A 458 -9.80 14.59 -1.59
N GLU A 459 -9.50 14.92 -0.32
CA GLU A 459 -9.04 13.94 0.67
C GLU A 459 -10.16 12.94 1.07
N PRO A 460 -9.79 11.68 1.38
CA PRO A 460 -8.43 11.13 1.42
C PRO A 460 -7.87 10.87 0.03
N THR A 461 -6.60 11.24 -0.18
CA THR A 461 -5.86 10.95 -1.41
C THR A 461 -4.95 9.73 -1.23
N GLY A 462 -4.64 9.05 -2.33
CA GLY A 462 -3.84 7.82 -2.35
C GLY A 462 -4.00 7.06 -3.66
N CYS A 463 -3.94 5.73 -3.61
CA CYS A 463 -4.17 4.88 -4.77
C CYS A 463 -5.54 5.18 -5.40
N GLY A 464 -5.63 5.25 -6.73
CA GLY A 464 -6.86 5.58 -7.48
C GLY A 464 -7.35 7.02 -7.36
N ASN A 465 -6.95 7.75 -6.31
CA ASN A 465 -7.25 9.18 -6.12
C ASN A 465 -5.97 9.93 -5.73
N PRO A 466 -5.01 10.11 -6.66
CA PRO A 466 -3.75 10.77 -6.33
C PRO A 466 -3.97 12.23 -5.91
N PRO A 467 -3.13 12.76 -4.99
CA PRO A 467 -3.18 14.17 -4.65
C PRO A 467 -2.89 15.01 -5.88
N PRO A 468 -3.62 16.13 -6.07
CA PRO A 468 -3.44 16.99 -7.23
C PRO A 468 -2.02 17.51 -7.36
N LEU A 469 -1.50 17.47 -8.59
CA LEU A 469 -0.17 17.95 -8.94
C LEU A 469 -0.27 18.99 -10.05
N PHE A 470 0.35 20.13 -9.83
CA PHE A 470 0.28 21.27 -10.74
C PHE A 470 1.63 21.54 -11.38
N ARG A 471 1.61 22.05 -12.60
CA ARG A 471 2.82 22.44 -13.32
C ARG A 471 3.01 23.95 -13.29
N LEU A 472 4.25 24.36 -13.08
CA LEU A 472 4.74 25.71 -13.28
C LEU A 472 5.83 25.67 -14.33
N GLU A 473 5.59 26.34 -15.45
CA GLU A 473 6.51 26.40 -16.59
C GLU A 473 7.37 27.65 -16.53
N ASN A 474 8.62 27.51 -16.92
CA ASN A 474 9.55 28.63 -17.16
C ASN A 474 9.60 29.64 -15.98
N ALA A 475 9.68 29.12 -14.76
CA ALA A 475 9.78 29.94 -13.55
C ALA A 475 11.20 30.52 -13.42
N SER A 476 11.33 31.85 -13.35
CA SER A 476 12.63 32.52 -13.20
C SER A 476 13.17 32.33 -11.78
N VAL A 477 14.39 31.85 -11.68
CA VAL A 477 15.05 31.62 -10.40
C VAL A 477 15.52 32.92 -9.78
N GLN A 478 15.11 33.18 -8.53
CA GLN A 478 15.60 34.30 -7.73
C GLN A 478 16.67 33.82 -6.73
N SER A 479 16.43 32.69 -6.09
CA SER A 479 17.44 32.05 -5.24
C SER A 479 17.18 30.55 -5.08
N LEU A 480 18.26 29.78 -5.01
CA LEU A 480 18.26 28.36 -4.67
C LEU A 480 19.22 28.13 -3.52
N ARG A 481 18.79 27.36 -2.52
CA ARG A 481 19.62 27.11 -1.34
C ARG A 481 19.43 25.67 -0.86
N ARG A 482 20.55 24.97 -0.65
CA ARG A 482 20.54 23.66 0.03
C ARG A 482 20.11 23.82 1.47
N VAL A 483 19.22 22.94 1.93
CA VAL A 483 18.72 22.87 3.31
C VAL A 483 18.70 21.43 3.80
N GLY A 484 18.47 21.24 5.12
CA GLY A 484 18.62 19.95 5.77
C GLY A 484 20.00 19.76 6.37
N ARG A 485 20.15 18.75 7.25
CA ARG A 485 21.44 18.52 7.94
C ARG A 485 22.58 18.15 7.00
N ASP A 486 22.25 17.46 5.92
CA ASP A 486 23.17 16.95 4.89
C ASP A 486 23.10 17.76 3.58
N GLY A 487 22.32 18.84 3.53
CA GLY A 487 22.12 19.62 2.32
C GLY A 487 21.37 18.90 1.20
N SER A 488 20.65 17.83 1.52
CA SER A 488 19.94 16.99 0.54
C SER A 488 18.68 17.62 -0.04
N HIS A 489 18.14 18.68 0.57
CA HIS A 489 16.91 19.33 0.15
C HIS A 489 17.16 20.69 -0.44
N LEU A 490 16.23 21.20 -1.24
CA LEU A 490 16.29 22.51 -1.90
C LEU A 490 15.19 23.43 -1.38
N LYS A 491 15.56 24.57 -0.82
CA LYS A 491 14.66 25.73 -0.64
C LYS A 491 14.82 26.64 -1.85
N LEU A 492 13.72 27.01 -2.46
CA LEU A 492 13.70 27.82 -3.68
C LEU A 492 12.82 29.05 -3.52
N SER A 493 13.21 30.13 -4.18
CA SER A 493 12.44 31.36 -4.38
C SER A 493 12.47 31.66 -5.88
N ILE A 494 11.30 31.70 -6.51
CA ILE A 494 11.15 31.81 -7.97
C ILE A 494 10.04 32.80 -8.32
N LEU A 495 10.08 33.35 -9.53
CA LEU A 495 8.98 34.13 -10.10
C LEU A 495 8.26 33.30 -11.16
N ASP A 496 6.94 33.21 -11.08
CA ASP A 496 6.13 32.67 -12.16
C ASP A 496 6.12 33.64 -13.38
N PRO A 497 5.66 33.18 -14.55
CA PRO A 497 5.57 34.06 -15.73
C PRO A 497 4.68 35.30 -15.55
N SER A 498 3.81 35.32 -14.54
CA SER A 498 3.00 36.51 -14.18
C SER A 498 3.72 37.50 -13.25
N GLY A 499 4.94 37.16 -12.79
CA GLY A 499 5.70 37.95 -11.84
C GLY A 499 5.35 37.70 -10.37
N THR A 500 4.61 36.66 -10.07
CA THR A 500 4.30 36.27 -8.69
C THR A 500 5.49 35.59 -8.05
N LEU A 501 5.94 36.10 -6.90
CA LEU A 501 7.01 35.48 -6.11
C LEU A 501 6.47 34.23 -5.40
N ILE A 502 7.16 33.10 -5.56
CA ILE A 502 6.80 31.79 -5.01
C ILE A 502 7.95 31.29 -4.16
N GLU A 503 7.66 31.00 -2.91
CA GLU A 503 8.55 30.24 -2.04
C GLU A 503 8.20 28.76 -2.13
N GLY A 504 9.21 27.88 -2.09
CA GLY A 504 8.96 26.44 -2.17
C GLY A 504 10.07 25.61 -1.54
N ILE A 505 9.74 24.32 -1.35
CA ILE A 505 10.68 23.29 -0.88
C ILE A 505 10.61 22.07 -1.79
N ALA A 506 11.78 21.53 -2.15
CA ALA A 506 11.93 20.29 -2.89
C ALA A 506 12.79 19.31 -2.10
N PHE A 507 12.18 18.24 -1.59
CA PHE A 507 12.90 17.24 -0.82
C PHE A 507 13.72 16.33 -1.75
N GLY A 508 15.00 16.14 -1.45
CA GLY A 508 15.92 15.32 -2.25
C GLY A 508 16.53 16.02 -3.47
N PHE A 509 16.25 17.31 -3.72
CA PHE A 509 16.73 18.06 -4.89
C PHE A 509 17.87 19.04 -4.56
N GLY A 510 18.61 18.84 -3.48
CA GLY A 510 19.68 19.75 -3.07
C GLY A 510 20.71 20.03 -4.16
N GLU A 511 21.02 19.03 -4.99
CA GLU A 511 22.01 19.14 -6.08
C GLU A 511 21.62 20.14 -7.18
N VAL A 512 20.33 20.45 -7.34
CA VAL A 512 19.88 21.44 -8.34
C VAL A 512 20.43 22.82 -8.06
N ALA A 513 20.72 23.16 -6.79
CA ALA A 513 21.34 24.42 -6.44
C ALA A 513 22.74 24.60 -7.05
N ASP A 514 23.47 23.52 -7.27
CA ASP A 514 24.84 23.57 -7.81
C ASP A 514 24.86 23.88 -9.31
N ALA A 515 23.80 23.49 -10.04
CA ALA A 515 23.65 23.79 -11.46
C ALA A 515 23.31 25.26 -11.72
N SER A 516 22.88 26.02 -10.70
CA SER A 516 22.53 27.43 -10.77
C SER A 516 21.69 27.82 -12.01
N PRO A 517 20.59 27.12 -12.29
CA PRO A 517 19.77 27.39 -13.48
C PRO A 517 19.12 28.79 -13.40
N SER A 518 18.87 29.40 -14.55
CA SER A 518 18.16 30.67 -14.62
C SER A 518 16.64 30.51 -14.59
N ALA A 519 16.14 29.37 -15.08
CA ALA A 519 14.73 29.03 -15.10
C ALA A 519 14.50 27.53 -14.79
N LEU A 520 13.31 27.22 -14.30
CA LEU A 520 12.89 25.88 -13.92
C LEU A 520 11.47 25.60 -14.40
N ASP A 521 11.26 24.38 -14.89
CA ASP A 521 9.94 23.76 -14.95
C ASP A 521 9.76 22.87 -13.70
N LEU A 522 8.65 23.02 -13.00
CA LEU A 522 8.41 22.21 -11.81
C LEU A 522 6.98 21.64 -11.77
N LEU A 523 6.89 20.49 -11.10
CA LEU A 523 5.62 19.96 -10.62
C LEU A 523 5.55 20.18 -9.11
N TYR A 524 4.42 20.72 -8.64
CA TYR A 524 4.27 21.10 -7.25
C TYR A 524 2.85 20.85 -6.73
N ARG A 525 2.75 20.76 -5.41
CA ARG A 525 1.49 20.86 -4.65
C ARG A 525 1.51 22.18 -3.90
N PRO A 526 0.45 22.99 -3.96
CA PRO A 526 0.34 24.16 -3.11
C PRO A 526 0.05 23.70 -1.68
N THR A 527 0.78 24.22 -0.71
CA THR A 527 0.65 23.90 0.70
C THR A 527 0.61 25.16 1.54
N VAL A 528 -0.08 25.10 2.68
CA VAL A 528 -0.05 26.18 3.67
C VAL A 528 1.14 25.99 4.59
N ASN A 529 2.04 26.98 4.65
CA ASN A 529 3.10 27.02 5.63
C ASN A 529 2.83 28.12 6.66
N SER A 530 2.83 27.75 7.94
CA SER A 530 2.71 28.69 9.06
C SER A 530 4.01 28.73 9.83
N PHE A 531 4.75 29.83 9.66
CA PHE A 531 6.02 30.03 10.35
C PHE A 531 6.05 31.38 11.08
N ARG A 532 6.33 31.35 12.39
CA ARG A 532 6.39 32.55 13.25
C ARG A 532 5.14 33.45 13.16
N GLY A 533 3.95 32.83 13.09
CA GLY A 533 2.68 33.56 13.03
C GLY A 533 2.32 34.14 11.65
N ARG A 534 3.12 33.90 10.63
CA ARG A 534 2.81 34.26 9.23
C ARG A 534 2.38 32.99 8.49
N THR A 535 1.23 33.05 7.87
CA THR A 535 0.70 31.99 7.02
C THR A 535 0.86 32.40 5.57
N ALA A 536 1.50 31.55 4.77
CA ALA A 536 1.70 31.75 3.34
C ALA A 536 1.47 30.45 2.57
N VAL A 537 1.06 30.56 1.32
CA VAL A 537 1.03 29.42 0.41
C VAL A 537 2.43 29.22 -0.17
N GLU A 538 2.96 28.01 -0.06
CA GLU A 538 4.25 27.60 -0.60
C GLU A 538 4.08 26.45 -1.59
N ALA A 539 5.06 26.30 -2.50
CA ALA A 539 5.13 25.17 -3.42
C ALA A 539 5.91 24.02 -2.78
N GLN A 540 5.26 22.90 -2.50
CA GLN A 540 5.94 21.63 -2.24
C GLN A 540 6.26 20.96 -3.57
N VAL A 541 7.52 21.02 -3.98
CA VAL A 541 7.96 20.57 -5.31
C VAL A 541 8.19 19.07 -5.31
N THR A 542 7.62 18.39 -6.31
CA THR A 542 7.70 16.94 -6.51
C THR A 542 8.69 16.56 -7.62
N ALA A 543 8.79 17.38 -8.66
CA ALA A 543 9.74 17.15 -9.76
C ALA A 543 10.27 18.49 -10.30
N ILE A 544 11.51 18.50 -10.76
CA ILE A 544 12.18 19.67 -11.33
C ILE A 544 12.82 19.28 -12.66
N ARG A 545 12.52 20.05 -13.70
CA ARG A 545 13.25 20.01 -14.97
C ARG A 545 14.02 21.32 -15.14
N VAL A 546 15.32 21.21 -15.31
CA VAL A 546 16.19 22.34 -15.61
C VAL A 546 16.14 22.57 -17.11
N GLU A 547 15.75 23.79 -17.54
CA GLU A 547 15.91 24.23 -18.93
C GLU A 547 17.34 24.72 -19.10
N ASN A 548 18.04 24.15 -20.06
CA ASN A 548 19.41 24.56 -20.44
C ASN A 548 19.40 25.79 -21.32
#